data_1b5640c57f02bb4776aa6646a9e210b9
#
_entry.id   1b5640c57f02bb4776aa6646a9e210b9
#
_cell.length_a   1.000
_cell.length_b   1.000
_cell.length_c   1.000
_cell.angle_alpha   90.00
_cell.angle_beta   90.00
_cell.angle_gamma   90.00
#
_symmetry.space_group_name_H-M   'P 1'
#
loop_
_entity.id
_entity.type
_entity.pdbx_description
1 polymer ?
#
loop_
_entity_poly.entity_id
_entity_poly.type
_entity_poly.pdbx_seq_one_letter_code
_entity_poly.pdbx_strand_id
1 'polypeptide(L)'
;MNRFLIITFLLLTHWKGISQEYVPLLDQVNEWHFTNCYFGCLTDIYFTDGDTIVDNKTHKILDGYHYISRTFLLREDIPAKQIFLTKVNETANEEYLLYDFSLTEGDIFAMNNPITPFPEDGGDFVLDSIRYRTLVDGNDYRHFYFSPAPSNTISDNNAIWVEGVGSLSIINAPGGDPDINGVGHLSCFFKNGNSFYANLDSIESCVPTLHIFDVKNDVNDIVILTPVASNFVTIVNTASLQLVEVFDIYGRKITSALNNGANEISFNKNLFQENIYFVKVIGNN
;
A
#
# COMPACT_ATOMS: atom_id res chain seq x y z
N MET A 1 -0.22 -60.79 0.85
CA MET A 1 -0.06 -59.70 1.87
C MET A 1 0.91 -58.59 1.47
N ASN A 2 2.00 -58.86 0.72
CA ASN A 2 3.00 -57.85 0.39
C ASN A 2 2.62 -56.80 -0.68
N ARG A 3 1.62 -57.07 -1.54
CA ARG A 3 1.21 -56.10 -2.60
C ARG A 3 0.32 -54.96 -2.04
N PHE A 4 -0.42 -55.19 -0.99
CA PHE A 4 -1.26 -54.17 -0.35
C PHE A 4 -0.44 -53.14 0.43
N LEU A 5 0.68 -53.57 1.03
CA LEU A 5 1.58 -52.70 1.80
C LEU A 5 2.34 -51.69 0.91
N ILE A 6 2.68 -52.10 -0.33
CA ILE A 6 3.37 -51.21 -1.30
C ILE A 6 2.45 -50.12 -1.81
N ILE A 7 1.16 -50.43 -2.04
CA ILE A 7 0.19 -49.43 -2.52
C ILE A 7 -0.12 -48.42 -1.41
N THR A 8 -0.21 -48.82 -0.18
CA THR A 8 -0.44 -47.90 0.97
C THR A 8 0.77 -46.97 1.20
N PHE A 9 2.00 -47.47 1.00
CA PHE A 9 3.21 -46.68 1.10
C PHE A 9 3.33 -45.63 -0.04
N LEU A 10 2.92 -45.97 -1.27
CA LEU A 10 2.90 -45.05 -2.41
C LEU A 10 1.83 -43.97 -2.27
N LEU A 11 0.71 -44.18 -1.60
CA LEU A 11 -0.30 -43.19 -1.31
C LEU A 11 0.12 -42.17 -0.23
N LEU A 12 1.02 -42.52 0.66
CA LEU A 12 1.53 -41.62 1.71
C LEU A 12 2.62 -40.66 1.20
N THR A 13 3.24 -40.92 0.05
CA THR A 13 4.32 -40.09 -0.48
C THR A 13 3.84 -38.90 -1.31
N HIS A 14 2.54 -38.72 -1.51
CA HIS A 14 1.96 -37.62 -2.29
C HIS A 14 1.30 -36.51 -1.46
N TRP A 15 1.53 -36.46 -0.16
CA TRP A 15 1.26 -35.22 0.56
C TRP A 15 2.33 -34.20 0.15
N LYS A 16 2.09 -33.54 -0.96
CA LYS A 16 2.69 -32.24 -1.20
C LYS A 16 2.18 -31.36 -0.06
N GLY A 17 3.04 -31.02 0.89
CA GLY A 17 2.75 -29.91 1.77
C GLY A 17 2.39 -28.73 0.87
N ILE A 18 1.20 -28.20 0.98
CA ILE A 18 0.85 -26.92 0.36
C ILE A 18 1.68 -25.91 1.15
N SER A 19 2.90 -25.65 0.67
CA SER A 19 3.66 -24.48 1.11
C SER A 19 2.83 -23.29 0.69
N GLN A 20 2.44 -22.45 1.63
CA GLN A 20 1.80 -21.19 1.30
C GLN A 20 2.68 -20.45 0.29
N GLU A 21 2.09 -20.02 -0.81
CA GLU A 21 2.79 -19.22 -1.81
C GLU A 21 3.22 -17.89 -1.19
N TYR A 22 4.37 -17.38 -1.57
CA TYR A 22 4.87 -16.08 -1.14
C TYR A 22 3.88 -14.98 -1.52
N VAL A 23 3.56 -14.11 -0.58
CA VAL A 23 2.67 -12.97 -0.82
C VAL A 23 3.52 -11.73 -1.09
N PRO A 24 3.50 -11.22 -2.34
CA PRO A 24 4.28 -10.05 -2.70
C PRO A 24 3.84 -8.82 -1.92
N LEU A 25 4.82 -7.96 -1.60
CA LEU A 25 4.57 -6.67 -0.94
C LEU A 25 4.13 -5.61 -1.94
N LEU A 26 4.81 -5.52 -3.11
CA LEU A 26 4.70 -4.40 -4.04
C LEU A 26 3.85 -4.70 -5.29
N ASP A 27 3.04 -5.74 -5.28
CA ASP A 27 2.19 -6.16 -6.40
C ASP A 27 1.02 -5.19 -6.68
N GLN A 28 0.72 -4.30 -5.75
CA GLN A 28 -0.43 -3.39 -5.79
C GLN A 28 -0.02 -1.97 -5.35
N VAL A 29 -0.99 -1.05 -5.30
CA VAL A 29 -0.83 0.24 -4.63
C VAL A 29 -0.90 0.02 -3.13
N ASN A 30 0.11 0.47 -2.43
CA ASN A 30 0.28 0.25 -0.99
C ASN A 30 0.17 1.56 -0.22
N GLU A 31 -0.41 1.49 0.98
CA GLU A 31 -0.51 2.61 1.90
C GLU A 31 -0.28 2.10 3.32
N TRP A 32 0.68 2.72 4.03
CA TRP A 32 1.07 2.40 5.42
C TRP A 32 0.75 3.58 6.31
N HIS A 33 0.08 3.32 7.44
CA HIS A 33 -0.20 4.29 8.49
C HIS A 33 0.62 3.95 9.73
N PHE A 34 1.45 4.87 10.15
CA PHE A 34 2.24 4.77 11.38
C PHE A 34 1.68 5.73 12.42
N THR A 35 1.25 5.21 13.56
CA THR A 35 0.63 6.01 14.61
C THR A 35 1.53 6.10 15.82
N ASN A 36 1.78 7.32 16.26
CA ASN A 36 2.45 7.66 17.51
C ASN A 36 1.52 8.42 18.41
N CYS A 37 1.44 8.02 19.69
CA CYS A 37 0.59 8.63 20.70
C CYS A 37 1.42 9.17 21.86
N TYR A 38 1.61 10.52 21.87
CA TYR A 38 2.25 11.24 22.96
C TYR A 38 1.51 12.57 23.16
N PHE A 39 0.72 12.71 24.24
CA PHE A 39 -0.26 13.80 24.44
C PHE A 39 -1.37 13.92 23.37
N GLY A 40 -1.63 12.86 22.64
CA GLY A 40 -2.54 12.74 21.51
C GLY A 40 -1.93 11.80 20.48
N CYS A 41 -2.72 11.33 19.54
CA CYS A 41 -2.23 10.45 18.48
C CYS A 41 -2.06 11.21 17.18
N LEU A 42 -0.91 10.99 16.52
CA LEU A 42 -0.59 11.46 15.18
C LEU A 42 -0.36 10.25 14.30
N THR A 43 -0.93 10.27 13.11
CA THR A 43 -0.71 9.21 12.11
C THR A 43 -0.02 9.79 10.89
N ASP A 44 1.16 9.25 10.59
CA ASP A 44 1.91 9.53 9.37
C ASP A 44 1.55 8.50 8.30
N ILE A 45 1.43 8.95 7.06
CA ILE A 45 0.99 8.13 5.94
C ILE A 45 2.11 8.05 4.91
N TYR A 46 2.43 6.83 4.51
CA TYR A 46 3.39 6.52 3.46
C TYR A 46 2.72 5.64 2.41
N PHE A 47 3.09 5.82 1.14
CA PHE A 47 2.40 5.14 0.05
C PHE A 47 3.28 4.98 -1.18
N THR A 48 2.88 4.05 -2.05
CA THR A 48 3.47 3.92 -3.38
C THR A 48 2.73 4.82 -4.37
N ASP A 49 3.47 5.72 -5.06
CA ASP A 49 2.93 6.69 -6.01
C ASP A 49 3.44 6.43 -7.42
N GLY A 50 2.90 5.36 -8.03
CA GLY A 50 3.22 4.96 -9.38
C GLY A 50 4.55 4.23 -9.53
N ASP A 51 4.92 3.99 -10.78
CA ASP A 51 6.09 3.22 -11.18
C ASP A 51 7.11 4.09 -11.91
N THR A 52 8.39 3.75 -11.76
CA THR A 52 9.48 4.35 -12.53
C THR A 52 10.51 3.29 -12.92
N ILE A 53 11.39 3.61 -13.88
CA ILE A 53 12.45 2.72 -14.33
C ILE A 53 13.80 3.37 -14.00
N VAL A 54 14.60 2.67 -13.20
CA VAL A 54 15.99 3.04 -12.88
C VAL A 54 16.87 1.83 -13.14
N ASP A 55 18.00 2.02 -13.83
CA ASP A 55 18.96 0.97 -14.19
C ASP A 55 18.29 -0.27 -14.82
N ASN A 56 17.32 -0.03 -15.73
CA ASN A 56 16.51 -1.05 -16.42
C ASN A 56 15.67 -1.96 -15.48
N LYS A 57 15.45 -1.55 -14.25
CA LYS A 57 14.58 -2.23 -13.29
C LYS A 57 13.37 -1.36 -12.99
N THR A 58 12.18 -1.97 -12.89
CA THR A 58 10.95 -1.28 -12.48
C THR A 58 10.93 -1.13 -10.96
N HIS A 59 10.59 0.06 -10.50
CA HIS A 59 10.48 0.42 -9.08
C HIS A 59 9.15 1.10 -8.82
N LYS A 60 8.62 0.93 -7.62
CA LYS A 60 7.57 1.75 -7.03
C LYS A 60 8.19 3.02 -6.43
N ILE A 61 7.61 4.18 -6.73
CA ILE A 61 8.00 5.44 -6.08
C ILE A 61 7.40 5.44 -4.69
N LEU A 62 8.24 5.58 -3.65
CA LEU A 62 7.78 5.72 -2.28
C LEU A 62 7.60 7.21 -1.96
N ASP A 63 6.43 7.58 -1.45
CA ASP A 63 6.10 8.94 -1.04
C ASP A 63 5.44 8.92 0.34
N GLY A 64 5.36 10.07 1.00
CA GLY A 64 4.75 10.17 2.31
C GLY A 64 5.25 11.34 3.11
N TYR A 65 5.07 11.27 4.42
CA TYR A 65 5.36 12.34 5.35
C TYR A 65 6.63 12.07 6.17
N HIS A 66 7.34 13.11 6.61
CA HIS A 66 8.56 13.13 7.41
C HIS A 66 9.78 12.46 6.78
N TYR A 67 9.94 11.14 6.94
CA TYR A 67 11.18 10.41 6.66
C TYR A 67 11.24 9.82 5.25
N ILE A 68 10.29 10.14 4.40
CA ILE A 68 10.18 9.59 3.05
C ILE A 68 10.28 10.70 2.02
N SER A 69 10.97 10.40 0.95
CA SER A 69 11.15 11.27 -0.20
C SER A 69 10.90 10.48 -1.48
N ARG A 70 10.38 11.13 -2.51
CA ARG A 70 10.20 10.55 -3.85
C ARG A 70 11.50 10.07 -4.51
N THR A 71 12.65 10.31 -3.90
CA THR A 71 13.94 9.72 -4.30
C THR A 71 14.17 8.32 -3.74
N PHE A 72 13.29 7.82 -2.87
CA PHE A 72 13.30 6.45 -2.39
C PHE A 72 12.39 5.58 -3.26
N LEU A 73 12.98 4.57 -3.85
CA LEU A 73 12.30 3.68 -4.78
C LEU A 73 12.33 2.26 -4.24
N LEU A 74 11.20 1.57 -4.26
CA LEU A 74 11.10 0.18 -3.81
C LEU A 74 11.02 -0.76 -5.01
N ARG A 75 11.75 -1.86 -4.96
CA ARG A 75 11.71 -2.93 -5.95
C ARG A 75 11.59 -4.28 -5.27
N GLU A 76 10.77 -5.14 -5.81
CA GLU A 76 10.59 -6.51 -5.33
C GLU A 76 11.12 -7.53 -6.34
N ASP A 77 11.91 -8.48 -5.85
CA ASP A 77 12.29 -9.69 -6.56
C ASP A 77 11.43 -10.84 -6.01
N ILE A 78 10.29 -11.09 -6.65
CA ILE A 78 9.31 -12.09 -6.21
C ILE A 78 9.92 -13.50 -6.14
N PRO A 79 10.67 -14.00 -7.16
CA PRO A 79 11.34 -15.28 -7.08
C PRO A 79 12.31 -15.42 -5.89
N ALA A 80 13.06 -14.36 -5.60
CA ALA A 80 14.00 -14.34 -4.46
C ALA A 80 13.31 -14.01 -3.13
N LYS A 81 12.06 -13.50 -3.14
CA LYS A 81 11.30 -12.99 -1.98
C LYS A 81 12.02 -11.84 -1.27
N GLN A 82 12.65 -10.97 -2.05
CA GLN A 82 13.49 -9.90 -1.56
C GLN A 82 12.94 -8.53 -1.97
N ILE A 83 13.02 -7.58 -1.03
CA ILE A 83 12.66 -6.18 -1.27
C ILE A 83 13.93 -5.33 -1.19
N PHE A 84 14.11 -4.50 -2.20
CA PHE A 84 15.22 -3.57 -2.30
C PHE A 84 14.71 -2.13 -2.22
N LEU A 85 15.48 -1.27 -1.57
CA LEU A 85 15.29 0.16 -1.61
C LEU A 85 16.43 0.78 -2.42
N THR A 86 16.09 1.57 -3.43
CA THR A 86 17.04 2.36 -4.20
C THR A 86 16.90 3.83 -3.81
N LYS A 87 17.97 4.42 -3.30
CA LYS A 87 18.09 5.85 -3.02
C LYS A 87 18.69 6.53 -4.23
N VAL A 88 17.91 7.40 -4.86
CA VAL A 88 18.35 8.14 -6.06
C VAL A 88 19.12 9.36 -5.62
N ASN A 89 20.41 9.41 -5.96
CA ASN A 89 21.30 10.52 -5.68
C ASN A 89 21.82 11.15 -6.99
N GLU A 90 22.27 12.40 -6.93
CA GLU A 90 22.79 13.13 -8.09
C GLU A 90 24.01 12.47 -8.74
N THR A 91 24.82 11.76 -7.96
CA THR A 91 26.10 11.20 -8.42
C THR A 91 26.03 9.71 -8.75
N ALA A 92 25.33 8.93 -7.95
CA ALA A 92 25.14 7.48 -8.14
C ALA A 92 23.95 7.01 -7.30
N ASN A 93 23.21 6.05 -7.82
CA ASN A 93 22.14 5.39 -7.10
C ASN A 93 22.74 4.38 -6.10
N GLU A 94 22.13 4.28 -4.92
CA GLU A 94 22.48 3.30 -3.89
C GLU A 94 21.33 2.33 -3.72
N GLU A 95 21.58 1.01 -3.87
CA GLU A 95 20.57 -0.03 -3.68
C GLU A 95 20.87 -0.81 -2.39
N TYR A 96 19.89 -0.92 -1.50
CA TYR A 96 19.95 -1.63 -0.23
C TYR A 96 18.99 -2.83 -0.27
N LEU A 97 19.45 -4.01 0.15
CA LEU A 97 18.55 -5.12 0.47
C LEU A 97 17.82 -4.77 1.77
N LEU A 98 16.51 -4.52 1.66
CA LEU A 98 15.71 -4.02 2.77
C LEU A 98 15.05 -5.16 3.55
N TYR A 99 14.47 -6.14 2.83
CA TYR A 99 13.84 -7.33 3.41
C TYR A 99 14.23 -8.58 2.63
N ASP A 100 14.35 -9.70 3.34
CA ASP A 100 14.49 -11.03 2.76
C ASP A 100 13.49 -12.00 3.44
N PHE A 101 12.39 -12.30 2.75
CA PHE A 101 11.38 -13.23 3.24
C PHE A 101 11.68 -14.70 2.89
N SER A 102 12.89 -14.98 2.37
CA SER A 102 13.39 -16.35 2.16
C SER A 102 14.13 -16.91 3.37
N LEU A 103 14.45 -16.07 4.37
CA LEU A 103 15.17 -16.44 5.57
C LEU A 103 14.46 -17.56 6.35
N THR A 104 15.26 -18.32 7.08
CA THR A 104 14.85 -19.39 7.99
C THR A 104 15.30 -19.10 9.42
N GLU A 105 14.65 -19.72 10.41
CA GLU A 105 15.00 -19.52 11.83
C GLU A 105 16.48 -19.84 12.09
N GLY A 106 17.14 -18.93 12.78
CA GLY A 106 18.58 -18.96 13.07
C GLY A 106 19.46 -18.21 12.06
N ASP A 107 18.93 -17.78 10.92
CA ASP A 107 19.69 -16.98 9.97
C ASP A 107 19.99 -15.59 10.55
N ILE A 108 21.17 -15.05 10.18
CA ILE A 108 21.57 -13.69 10.51
C ILE A 108 21.36 -12.82 9.29
N PHE A 109 20.71 -11.67 9.49
CA PHE A 109 20.45 -10.68 8.46
C PHE A 109 20.99 -9.31 8.90
N ALA A 110 21.81 -8.68 8.04
CA ALA A 110 22.26 -7.30 8.23
C ALA A 110 21.16 -6.34 7.79
N MET A 111 20.50 -5.69 8.75
CA MET A 111 19.44 -4.73 8.47
C MET A 111 20.04 -3.38 8.09
N ASN A 112 19.51 -2.79 7.02
CA ASN A 112 19.86 -1.45 6.56
C ASN A 112 18.69 -0.52 6.82
N ASN A 113 19.00 0.69 7.32
CA ASN A 113 18.03 1.76 7.54
C ASN A 113 18.43 2.98 6.69
N PRO A 114 18.28 2.96 5.36
CA PRO A 114 18.80 4.00 4.47
C PRO A 114 18.01 5.32 4.54
N ILE A 115 17.64 5.75 5.74
CA ILE A 115 16.78 6.90 6.02
C ILE A 115 17.23 7.58 7.32
N THR A 116 17.21 8.91 7.34
CA THR A 116 17.36 9.67 8.61
C THR A 116 16.01 9.66 9.37
N PRO A 117 16.02 9.67 10.72
CA PRO A 117 17.18 9.88 11.60
C PRO A 117 17.92 8.60 12.00
N PHE A 118 17.58 7.46 11.45
CA PHE A 118 18.23 6.19 11.79
C PHE A 118 19.65 6.11 11.23
N PRO A 119 20.59 5.42 11.91
CA PRO A 119 21.84 4.99 11.28
C PRO A 119 21.54 4.15 10.03
N GLU A 120 22.29 4.34 8.96
CA GLU A 120 22.12 3.54 7.72
C GLU A 120 22.37 2.05 7.97
N ASP A 121 23.31 1.74 8.85
CA ASP A 121 23.55 0.39 9.35
C ASP A 121 22.68 0.16 10.59
N GLY A 122 21.67 -0.71 10.49
CA GLY A 122 20.84 -1.17 11.61
C GLY A 122 21.50 -2.32 12.38
N GLY A 123 22.59 -2.86 11.86
CA GLY A 123 23.35 -3.98 12.44
C GLY A 123 22.79 -5.35 12.10
N ASP A 124 23.44 -6.36 12.67
CA ASP A 124 23.07 -7.77 12.48
C ASP A 124 21.93 -8.19 13.41
N PHE A 125 20.95 -8.90 12.85
CA PHE A 125 19.82 -9.48 13.60
C PHE A 125 19.73 -10.96 13.34
N VAL A 126 19.36 -11.73 14.38
CA VAL A 126 19.03 -13.15 14.27
C VAL A 126 17.53 -13.29 14.06
N LEU A 127 17.10 -14.09 13.09
CA LEU A 127 15.72 -14.52 12.96
C LEU A 127 15.41 -15.59 14.01
N ASP A 128 14.74 -15.20 15.09
CA ASP A 128 14.45 -16.09 16.22
C ASP A 128 13.34 -17.08 15.89
N SER A 129 12.29 -16.62 15.24
CA SER A 129 11.15 -17.48 14.90
C SER A 129 10.31 -16.92 13.75
N ILE A 130 9.64 -17.82 13.04
CA ILE A 130 8.59 -17.52 12.06
C ILE A 130 7.28 -18.06 12.60
N ARG A 131 6.28 -17.20 12.72
CA ARG A 131 4.93 -17.58 13.20
C ARG A 131 3.88 -17.17 12.21
N TYR A 132 2.90 -18.03 12.00
CA TYR A 132 1.72 -17.70 11.22
C TYR A 132 0.69 -16.98 12.10
N ARG A 133 0.18 -15.85 11.61
CA ARG A 133 -0.90 -15.09 12.26
C ARG A 133 -1.89 -14.62 11.21
N THR A 134 -3.16 -14.69 11.57
CA THR A 134 -4.26 -14.25 10.72
C THR A 134 -4.29 -12.73 10.61
N LEU A 135 -4.37 -12.21 9.38
CA LEU A 135 -4.57 -10.79 9.11
C LEU A 135 -6.04 -10.47 8.86
N VAL A 136 -6.32 -9.21 8.45
CA VAL A 136 -7.68 -8.68 8.31
C VAL A 136 -8.51 -9.44 7.27
N ASP A 137 -7.88 -9.97 6.23
CA ASP A 137 -8.52 -10.75 5.17
C ASP A 137 -8.89 -12.18 5.58
N GLY A 138 -8.55 -12.60 6.80
CA GLY A 138 -8.84 -13.92 7.36
C GLY A 138 -7.83 -15.01 6.98
N ASN A 139 -6.77 -14.68 6.25
CA ASN A 139 -5.70 -15.61 5.90
C ASN A 139 -4.51 -15.48 6.87
N ASP A 140 -3.74 -16.57 6.97
CA ASP A 140 -2.54 -16.61 7.82
C ASP A 140 -1.31 -16.17 7.03
N TYR A 141 -0.48 -15.29 7.62
CA TYR A 141 0.75 -14.76 7.04
C TYR A 141 1.93 -14.97 7.96
N ARG A 142 3.12 -15.14 7.37
CA ARG A 142 4.35 -15.32 8.13
C ARG A 142 4.75 -14.01 8.81
N HIS A 143 4.95 -14.08 10.12
CA HIS A 143 5.54 -13.04 10.95
C HIS A 143 6.94 -13.48 11.34
N PHE A 144 7.93 -12.68 10.99
CA PHE A 144 9.35 -12.91 11.23
C PHE A 144 9.77 -12.10 12.47
N TYR A 145 10.21 -12.76 13.50
CA TYR A 145 10.62 -12.16 14.77
C TYR A 145 12.13 -12.16 14.86
N PHE A 146 12.73 -10.99 15.01
CA PHE A 146 14.17 -10.81 15.08
C PHE A 146 14.58 -10.21 16.42
N SER A 147 15.76 -10.65 16.93
CA SER A 147 16.49 -9.99 17.98
C SER A 147 17.87 -9.53 17.47
N PRO A 148 18.46 -8.49 18.06
CA PRO A 148 19.82 -8.10 17.75
C PRO A 148 20.78 -9.26 17.97
N ALA A 149 21.65 -9.54 17.00
CA ALA A 149 22.70 -10.54 17.15
C ALA A 149 23.68 -10.10 18.25
N PRO A 150 24.41 -11.02 18.90
CA PRO A 150 25.43 -10.65 19.91
C PRO A 150 26.53 -9.74 19.37
N SER A 151 26.73 -9.71 18.06
CA SER A 151 27.66 -8.79 17.35
C SER A 151 27.09 -7.41 17.09
N ASN A 152 25.75 -7.24 17.20
CA ASN A 152 25.11 -5.95 16.96
C ASN A 152 25.45 -4.97 18.08
N THR A 153 26.04 -3.83 17.70
CA THR A 153 26.41 -2.74 18.61
C THR A 153 25.60 -1.46 18.34
N ILE A 154 24.60 -1.52 17.42
CA ILE A 154 23.87 -0.37 16.91
C ILE A 154 22.47 -0.33 17.48
N SER A 155 21.77 -1.47 17.50
CA SER A 155 20.40 -1.59 17.97
C SER A 155 20.28 -2.59 19.11
N ASP A 156 19.50 -2.23 20.14
CA ASP A 156 19.11 -3.11 21.25
C ASP A 156 17.65 -3.61 21.11
N ASN A 157 16.94 -3.18 20.06
CA ASN A 157 15.51 -3.39 19.90
C ASN A 157 15.23 -4.56 18.95
N ASN A 158 14.17 -5.30 19.25
CA ASN A 158 13.68 -6.37 18.38
C ASN A 158 12.98 -5.77 17.14
N ALA A 159 13.00 -6.52 16.03
CA ALA A 159 12.25 -6.15 14.83
C ALA A 159 11.22 -7.24 14.50
N ILE A 160 10.12 -6.83 13.90
CA ILE A 160 9.08 -7.75 13.42
C ILE A 160 8.74 -7.37 11.98
N TRP A 161 8.86 -8.35 11.08
CA TRP A 161 8.39 -8.20 9.72
C TRP A 161 7.19 -9.09 9.45
N VAL A 162 6.31 -8.64 8.59
CA VAL A 162 5.13 -9.39 8.16
C VAL A 162 5.19 -9.55 6.64
N GLU A 163 5.07 -10.79 6.17
CA GLU A 163 5.03 -11.09 4.75
C GLU A 163 3.89 -10.34 4.06
N GLY A 164 4.19 -9.67 2.95
CA GLY A 164 3.24 -8.86 2.21
C GLY A 164 2.90 -7.50 2.83
N VAL A 165 3.54 -7.13 3.98
CA VAL A 165 3.32 -5.86 4.70
C VAL A 165 4.62 -5.08 4.89
N GLY A 166 5.73 -5.77 5.25
CA GLY A 166 7.01 -5.17 5.61
C GLY A 166 7.22 -5.12 7.12
N SER A 167 8.01 -4.16 7.61
CA SER A 167 8.28 -3.98 9.04
C SER A 167 7.08 -3.38 9.79
N LEU A 168 6.89 -3.79 11.03
CA LEU A 168 5.96 -3.14 11.96
C LEU A 168 6.52 -1.83 12.55
N SER A 169 7.77 -1.50 12.23
CA SER A 169 8.35 -0.17 12.36
C SER A 169 8.03 0.65 11.10
N ILE A 170 8.94 1.45 10.59
CA ILE A 170 8.76 2.18 9.32
C ILE A 170 9.25 1.34 8.15
N ILE A 171 8.61 1.47 6.98
CA ILE A 171 8.85 0.60 5.83
C ILE A 171 10.31 0.57 5.33
N ASN A 172 11.02 1.68 5.42
CA ASN A 172 12.40 1.82 4.96
C ASN A 172 13.44 1.94 6.09
N ALA A 173 13.07 1.49 7.30
CA ALA A 173 13.98 1.31 8.43
C ALA A 173 13.61 0.02 9.18
N PRO A 174 13.85 -1.17 8.56
CA PRO A 174 13.34 -2.45 9.06
C PRO A 174 13.92 -2.88 10.40
N GLY A 175 15.09 -2.37 10.80
CA GLY A 175 15.72 -2.57 12.11
C GLY A 175 15.50 -1.42 13.09
N GLY A 176 14.63 -0.45 12.75
CA GLY A 176 14.33 0.67 13.63
C GLY A 176 13.43 0.28 14.80
N ASP A 177 13.53 1.03 15.89
CA ASP A 177 12.56 1.01 16.98
C ASP A 177 11.33 1.82 16.58
N PRO A 178 10.14 1.26 16.57
CA PRO A 178 8.92 1.99 16.22
C PRO A 178 8.64 3.19 17.13
N ASP A 179 9.18 3.21 18.34
CA ASP A 179 9.02 4.33 19.29
C ASP A 179 10.10 5.41 19.16
N ILE A 180 11.18 5.16 18.43
CA ILE A 180 12.27 6.13 18.27
C ILE A 180 11.80 7.33 17.44
N ASN A 181 12.15 8.52 17.94
CA ASN A 181 11.93 9.80 17.26
C ASN A 181 10.48 10.09 16.85
N GLY A 182 9.52 9.42 17.48
CA GLY A 182 8.11 9.62 17.19
C GLY A 182 7.63 9.02 15.87
N VAL A 183 8.36 8.03 15.34
CA VAL A 183 7.93 7.31 14.13
C VAL A 183 6.63 6.53 14.38
N GLY A 184 6.46 5.97 15.57
CA GLY A 184 5.30 5.18 15.95
C GLY A 184 5.33 3.75 15.41
N HIS A 185 4.20 3.07 15.59
CA HIS A 185 3.98 1.69 15.14
C HIS A 185 3.16 1.67 13.86
N LEU A 186 3.36 0.66 13.03
CA LEU A 186 2.44 0.37 11.94
C LEU A 186 1.05 0.05 12.54
N SER A 187 0.11 0.95 12.34
CA SER A 187 -1.28 0.79 12.77
C SER A 187 -2.16 0.18 11.69
N CYS A 188 -2.01 0.64 10.44
CA CYS A 188 -2.78 0.11 9.32
C CYS A 188 -1.91 -0.06 8.07
N PHE A 189 -2.22 -1.09 7.30
CA PHE A 189 -1.68 -1.25 5.96
C PHE A 189 -2.78 -1.65 4.99
N PHE A 190 -2.75 -1.04 3.81
CA PHE A 190 -3.76 -1.25 2.76
C PHE A 190 -3.09 -1.66 1.45
N LYS A 191 -3.76 -2.58 0.75
CA LYS A 191 -3.48 -2.93 -0.65
C LYS A 191 -4.66 -2.53 -1.52
N ASN A 192 -4.44 -1.65 -2.50
CA ASN A 192 -5.51 -1.07 -3.33
C ASN A 192 -6.70 -0.54 -2.50
N GLY A 193 -6.39 0.14 -1.38
CA GLY A 193 -7.40 0.68 -0.48
C GLY A 193 -8.15 -0.34 0.37
N ASN A 194 -7.87 -1.64 0.23
CA ASN A 194 -8.43 -2.67 1.12
C ASN A 194 -7.54 -2.86 2.33
N SER A 195 -8.13 -2.89 3.52
CA SER A 195 -7.39 -3.16 4.76
C SER A 195 -6.80 -4.56 4.72
N PHE A 196 -5.48 -4.64 4.90
CA PHE A 196 -4.72 -5.89 4.88
C PHE A 196 -4.12 -6.22 6.25
N TYR A 197 -3.56 -5.21 6.94
CA TYR A 197 -3.08 -5.32 8.32
C TYR A 197 -3.71 -4.22 9.17
N ALA A 198 -4.07 -4.53 10.41
CA ALA A 198 -4.57 -3.59 11.41
C ALA A 198 -4.05 -3.92 12.80
N ASN A 199 -3.51 -2.90 13.47
CA ASN A 199 -3.26 -2.86 14.91
C ASN A 199 -4.05 -1.68 15.49
N LEU A 200 -5.12 -1.98 16.21
CA LEU A 200 -6.05 -0.98 16.73
C LEU A 200 -5.73 -0.55 18.18
N ASP A 201 -4.52 -0.84 18.68
CA ASP A 201 -4.14 -0.52 20.06
C ASP A 201 -4.14 1.00 20.33
N SER A 202 -3.84 1.81 19.31
CA SER A 202 -3.70 3.27 19.41
C SER A 202 -4.73 4.07 18.59
N ILE A 203 -5.57 3.39 17.80
CA ILE A 203 -6.55 4.02 16.92
C ILE A 203 -7.88 3.26 16.94
N GLU A 204 -8.97 3.93 16.61
CA GLU A 204 -10.31 3.31 16.61
C GLU A 204 -10.56 2.44 15.38
N SER A 205 -10.01 2.79 14.22
CA SER A 205 -10.25 2.08 12.97
C SER A 205 -9.17 2.39 11.91
N CYS A 206 -9.01 1.47 10.96
CA CYS A 206 -8.19 1.66 9.76
C CYS A 206 -9.07 2.17 8.61
N VAL A 207 -8.79 3.40 8.14
CA VAL A 207 -9.47 4.01 6.99
C VAL A 207 -8.40 4.45 6.00
N PRO A 208 -8.41 3.94 4.74
CA PRO A 208 -7.44 4.34 3.74
C PRO A 208 -7.66 5.80 3.31
N THR A 209 -6.58 6.54 3.05
CA THR A 209 -6.64 7.94 2.61
C THR A 209 -6.48 8.10 1.11
N LEU A 210 -5.72 7.20 0.47
CA LEU A 210 -5.52 7.18 -0.98
C LEU A 210 -6.65 6.48 -1.73
N HIS A 211 -7.60 5.91 -1.00
CA HIS A 211 -8.73 5.28 -1.65
C HIS A 211 -9.60 6.36 -2.29
N ILE A 212 -9.38 6.57 -3.58
CA ILE A 212 -10.51 6.94 -4.43
C ILE A 212 -11.46 5.77 -4.25
N PHE A 213 -12.56 6.00 -3.53
CA PHE A 213 -13.65 5.04 -3.60
C PHE A 213 -13.89 4.83 -5.09
N ASP A 214 -13.43 3.69 -5.63
CA ASP A 214 -14.14 3.12 -6.73
C ASP A 214 -15.54 2.95 -6.15
N VAL A 215 -16.33 3.98 -6.31
CA VAL A 215 -17.75 3.79 -6.34
C VAL A 215 -17.86 2.73 -7.40
N LYS A 216 -18.06 1.45 -7.00
CA LYS A 216 -18.55 0.41 -7.89
C LYS A 216 -19.86 0.97 -8.38
N ASN A 217 -19.70 1.80 -9.39
CA ASN A 217 -20.80 2.34 -10.12
C ASN A 217 -21.41 1.17 -10.87
N ASP A 218 -22.49 0.64 -10.34
CA ASP A 218 -23.60 0.25 -11.18
C ASP A 218 -24.18 1.49 -11.92
N VAL A 219 -23.44 2.59 -11.94
CA VAL A 219 -23.71 3.76 -12.76
C VAL A 219 -23.19 3.39 -14.15
N ASN A 220 -24.09 3.05 -15.05
CA ASN A 220 -23.85 3.03 -16.48
C ASN A 220 -22.89 4.19 -16.80
N ASP A 221 -21.78 3.90 -17.50
CA ASP A 221 -20.70 4.87 -17.77
C ASP A 221 -21.25 6.26 -18.11
N ILE A 222 -21.07 7.20 -17.18
CA ILE A 222 -21.51 8.57 -17.41
C ILE A 222 -20.61 9.14 -18.49
N VAL A 223 -21.21 9.59 -19.58
CA VAL A 223 -20.48 10.16 -20.71
C VAL A 223 -20.82 11.64 -20.84
N ILE A 224 -19.79 12.49 -20.95
CA ILE A 224 -19.94 13.90 -21.22
C ILE A 224 -19.73 14.15 -22.70
N LEU A 225 -20.75 14.61 -23.38
CA LEU A 225 -20.73 14.94 -24.80
C LEU A 225 -20.63 16.46 -25.01
N THR A 226 -19.63 16.89 -25.77
CA THR A 226 -19.41 18.28 -26.12
C THR A 226 -19.33 18.46 -27.65
N PRO A 227 -20.41 18.17 -28.42
CA PRO A 227 -20.35 18.27 -29.89
C PRO A 227 -20.02 19.68 -30.33
N VAL A 228 -19.13 19.82 -31.31
CA VAL A 228 -18.67 21.16 -31.82
C VAL A 228 -19.81 21.97 -32.34
N ALA A 229 -20.80 21.33 -32.99
CA ALA A 229 -21.97 22.02 -33.61
C ALA A 229 -23.11 22.25 -32.59
N SER A 230 -23.04 21.78 -31.36
CA SER A 230 -24.08 21.96 -30.36
C SER A 230 -23.75 23.12 -29.42
N ASN A 231 -24.77 23.90 -29.06
CA ASN A 231 -24.68 24.91 -28.00
C ASN A 231 -24.80 24.32 -26.58
N PHE A 232 -24.81 23.01 -26.46
CA PHE A 232 -25.01 22.34 -25.20
C PHE A 232 -23.86 21.36 -24.90
N VAL A 233 -23.51 21.27 -23.62
CA VAL A 233 -22.77 20.16 -23.03
C VAL A 233 -23.80 19.20 -22.46
N THR A 234 -23.80 17.91 -22.88
CA THR A 234 -24.78 16.95 -22.47
C THR A 234 -24.09 15.82 -21.68
N ILE A 235 -24.64 15.51 -20.52
CA ILE A 235 -24.24 14.39 -19.69
C ILE A 235 -25.27 13.29 -19.91
N VAL A 236 -24.84 12.13 -20.38
CA VAL A 236 -25.71 10.98 -20.67
C VAL A 236 -25.53 9.88 -19.62
N ASN A 237 -26.44 8.91 -19.61
CA ASN A 237 -26.54 7.85 -18.61
C ASN A 237 -26.83 8.36 -17.20
N THR A 238 -27.65 9.38 -17.08
CA THR A 238 -27.94 10.08 -15.81
C THR A 238 -29.15 9.51 -15.05
N ALA A 239 -29.80 8.47 -15.55
CA ALA A 239 -31.05 7.94 -14.98
C ALA A 239 -30.98 7.56 -13.49
N SER A 240 -29.80 7.10 -13.03
CA SER A 240 -29.53 6.75 -11.62
C SER A 240 -29.04 7.94 -10.78
N LEU A 241 -28.88 9.11 -11.36
CA LEU A 241 -28.39 10.29 -10.64
C LEU A 241 -29.58 11.08 -10.06
N GLN A 242 -29.33 11.70 -8.92
CA GLN A 242 -30.25 12.65 -8.28
C GLN A 242 -29.89 14.10 -8.63
N LEU A 243 -28.60 14.39 -8.65
CA LEU A 243 -28.10 15.75 -8.81
C LEU A 243 -26.78 15.76 -9.60
N VAL A 244 -26.64 16.73 -10.48
CA VAL A 244 -25.40 17.09 -11.16
C VAL A 244 -25.04 18.52 -10.81
N GLU A 245 -23.82 18.74 -10.32
CA GLU A 245 -23.25 20.06 -10.01
C GLU A 245 -21.97 20.27 -10.82
N VAL A 246 -21.77 21.48 -11.35
CA VAL A 246 -20.58 21.85 -12.12
C VAL A 246 -19.86 22.97 -11.38
N PHE A 247 -18.55 22.81 -11.21
CA PHE A 247 -17.66 23.76 -10.52
C PHE A 247 -16.52 24.19 -11.42
N ASP A 248 -16.02 25.39 -11.26
CA ASP A 248 -14.79 25.86 -11.89
C ASP A 248 -13.53 25.35 -11.12
N ILE A 249 -12.34 25.68 -11.63
CA ILE A 249 -11.06 25.31 -11.03
C ILE A 249 -10.84 25.89 -9.62
N TYR A 250 -11.61 26.92 -9.23
CA TYR A 250 -11.55 27.55 -7.91
C TYR A 250 -12.59 26.98 -6.94
N GLY A 251 -13.33 25.95 -7.34
CA GLY A 251 -14.39 25.33 -6.53
C GLY A 251 -15.68 26.15 -6.46
N ARG A 252 -15.85 27.18 -7.28
CA ARG A 252 -17.10 27.94 -7.34
C ARG A 252 -18.13 27.18 -8.17
N LYS A 253 -19.33 27.00 -7.62
CA LYS A 253 -20.41 26.32 -8.33
C LYS A 253 -20.93 27.23 -9.47
N ILE A 254 -20.84 26.73 -10.70
CA ILE A 254 -21.27 27.41 -11.91
C ILE A 254 -22.75 27.13 -12.18
N THR A 255 -23.16 25.89 -12.09
CA THR A 255 -24.52 25.44 -12.32
C THR A 255 -24.83 24.12 -11.63
N SER A 256 -26.12 23.80 -11.51
CA SER A 256 -26.56 22.47 -11.05
C SER A 256 -27.90 22.11 -11.67
N ALA A 257 -28.16 20.81 -11.78
CA ALA A 257 -29.46 20.30 -12.24
C ALA A 257 -29.87 19.10 -11.38
N LEU A 258 -31.11 19.15 -10.87
CA LEU A 258 -31.75 17.98 -10.30
C LEU A 258 -32.22 17.07 -11.44
N ASN A 259 -31.99 15.79 -11.28
CA ASN A 259 -32.46 14.79 -12.23
C ASN A 259 -33.65 14.03 -11.66
N ASN A 260 -34.74 14.02 -12.39
CA ASN A 260 -35.95 13.32 -12.07
C ASN A 260 -36.09 12.00 -12.86
N GLY A 261 -34.97 11.29 -13.04
CA GLY A 261 -34.93 10.02 -13.78
C GLY A 261 -34.72 10.17 -15.29
N ALA A 262 -34.32 11.37 -15.76
CA ALA A 262 -33.94 11.56 -17.16
C ALA A 262 -32.59 10.87 -17.45
N ASN A 263 -32.46 10.28 -18.65
CA ASN A 263 -31.23 9.63 -19.08
C ASN A 263 -30.14 10.60 -19.55
N GLU A 264 -30.47 11.88 -19.69
CA GLU A 264 -29.51 12.93 -20.09
C GLU A 264 -29.85 14.26 -19.45
N ILE A 265 -28.81 15.04 -19.15
CA ILE A 265 -28.88 16.41 -18.63
C ILE A 265 -28.02 17.30 -19.52
N SER A 266 -28.57 18.41 -19.98
CA SER A 266 -27.87 19.34 -20.85
C SER A 266 -27.71 20.73 -20.22
N PHE A 267 -26.52 21.31 -20.35
CA PHE A 267 -26.16 22.64 -19.90
C PHE A 267 -25.77 23.51 -21.12
N ASN A 268 -26.17 24.76 -21.13
CA ASN A 268 -25.79 25.69 -22.20
C ASN A 268 -24.28 25.97 -22.13
N LYS A 269 -23.58 25.86 -23.28
CA LYS A 269 -22.13 26.12 -23.37
C LYS A 269 -21.74 27.56 -22.97
N ASN A 270 -22.64 28.53 -23.09
CA ASN A 270 -22.36 29.90 -22.68
C ASN A 270 -22.09 30.05 -21.17
N LEU A 271 -22.42 29.04 -20.36
CA LEU A 271 -22.08 29.00 -18.93
C LEU A 271 -20.61 28.70 -18.69
N PHE A 272 -19.91 28.14 -19.67
CA PHE A 272 -18.56 27.64 -19.57
C PHE A 272 -17.59 28.52 -20.36
N GLN A 273 -16.87 29.39 -19.65
CA GLN A 273 -15.93 30.33 -20.24
C GLN A 273 -14.47 29.90 -20.12
N GLU A 274 -14.21 28.89 -19.28
CA GLU A 274 -12.90 28.34 -18.99
C GLU A 274 -12.73 26.98 -19.68
N ASN A 275 -11.50 26.43 -19.67
CA ASN A 275 -11.20 25.18 -20.37
C ASN A 275 -11.36 23.92 -19.48
N ILE A 276 -11.46 24.11 -18.17
CA ILE A 276 -11.50 22.99 -17.20
C ILE A 276 -12.61 23.22 -16.19
N TYR A 277 -13.43 22.20 -15.98
CA TYR A 277 -14.51 22.18 -15.00
C TYR A 277 -14.55 20.83 -14.28
N PHE A 278 -15.00 20.83 -13.04
CA PHE A 278 -15.27 19.62 -12.26
C PHE A 278 -16.78 19.36 -12.26
N VAL A 279 -17.15 18.13 -12.58
CA VAL A 279 -18.56 17.69 -12.55
C VAL A 279 -18.72 16.73 -11.37
N LYS A 280 -19.53 17.16 -10.39
CA LYS A 280 -19.91 16.31 -9.25
C LYS A 280 -21.28 15.71 -9.54
N VAL A 281 -21.39 14.41 -9.43
CA VAL A 281 -22.64 13.65 -9.58
C VAL A 281 -23.04 13.02 -8.27
N ILE A 282 -24.32 13.01 -7.96
CA ILE A 282 -24.88 12.41 -6.76
C ILE A 282 -25.94 11.41 -7.22
N GLY A 283 -25.73 10.13 -6.86
CA GLY A 283 -26.65 9.04 -7.18
C GLY A 283 -27.85 9.00 -6.25
N ASN A 284 -28.86 8.23 -6.64
CA ASN A 284 -29.96 7.85 -5.76
C ASN A 284 -29.45 6.70 -4.85
N ASN A 285 -29.59 6.86 -3.56
CA ASN A 285 -29.34 5.79 -2.57
C ASN A 285 -30.40 4.70 -2.68
#